data_168ee7946282b63d087a7eb4071d03b8
#
_entry.id   168ee7946282b63d087a7eb4071d03b8
#
_cell.length_a   1.000
_cell.length_b   1.000
_cell.length_c   1.000
_cell.angle_alpha   90.00
_cell.angle_beta   90.00
_cell.angle_gamma   90.00
#
_symmetry.space_group_name_H-M   'P 1'
#
loop_
_entity.id
_entity.type
_entity.pdbx_description
1 polymer ?
#
loop_
_entity_poly.entity_id
_entity_poly.type
_entity_poly.pdbx_seq_one_letter_code
_entity_poly.pdbx_strand_id
1 'polypeptide(L)' 'ARAPIDSMEASVVGKRTLVTQEDGAPKTIYYMTFQKVNGMRMELEVPGEDYGLAAEGDQGVLVARGEEFIVFKRMI' A
#
# COMPACT_ATOMS: atom_id res chain seq x y z
N ALA A 1 -20.63 10.55 0.62
CA ALA A 1 -20.64 9.08 0.68
C ALA A 1 -19.21 8.58 0.55
N ARG A 2 -18.90 7.49 1.24
CA ARG A 2 -17.57 6.90 1.20
C ARG A 2 -17.51 5.80 0.15
N ALA A 3 -16.36 5.63 -0.47
CA ALA A 3 -16.17 4.55 -1.41
C ALA A 3 -16.35 3.21 -0.70
N PRO A 4 -16.84 2.18 -1.40
CA PRO A 4 -16.98 0.87 -0.79
C PRO A 4 -15.62 0.25 -0.53
N ILE A 5 -15.58 -0.67 0.43
CA ILE A 5 -14.39 -1.45 0.70
C ILE A 5 -14.31 -2.57 -0.32
N ASP A 6 -13.18 -2.66 -0.99
CA ASP A 6 -12.93 -3.70 -2.00
C ASP A 6 -11.76 -4.58 -1.58
N SER A 7 -11.88 -5.87 -1.91
CA SER A 7 -10.78 -6.82 -1.79
C SER A 7 -10.37 -7.26 -3.17
N MET A 8 -9.07 -7.31 -3.44
CA MET A 8 -8.59 -7.67 -4.77
C MET A 8 -7.26 -8.39 -4.67
N GLU A 9 -7.03 -9.33 -5.57
CA GLU A 9 -5.71 -9.96 -5.67
C GLU A 9 -4.74 -8.96 -6.28
N ALA A 10 -3.57 -8.86 -5.68
CA ALA A 10 -2.55 -7.92 -6.12
C ALA A 10 -1.17 -8.40 -5.71
N SER A 11 -0.16 -7.86 -6.37
CA SER A 11 1.22 -8.07 -5.98
C SER A 11 1.88 -6.72 -5.69
N VAL A 12 2.86 -6.75 -4.79
CA VAL A 12 3.64 -5.55 -4.47
C VAL A 12 4.72 -5.44 -5.54
N VAL A 13 4.67 -4.37 -6.32
CA VAL A 13 5.64 -4.17 -7.40
C VAL A 13 6.58 -3.00 -7.14
N GLY A 14 6.35 -2.24 -6.07
CA GLY A 14 7.24 -1.15 -5.72
C GLY A 14 7.02 -0.71 -4.29
N LYS A 15 8.07 -0.16 -3.70
CA LYS A 15 8.04 0.42 -2.35
C LYS A 15 8.87 1.68 -2.38
N ARG A 16 8.40 2.75 -1.75
CA ARG A 16 9.20 3.96 -1.60
C ARG A 16 8.82 4.70 -0.32
N THR A 17 9.72 5.54 0.13
CA THR A 17 9.48 6.40 1.28
C THR A 17 9.64 7.86 0.86
N LEU A 18 8.96 8.72 1.61
CA LEU A 18 9.09 10.16 1.44
C LEU A 18 9.29 10.78 2.82
N VAL A 19 10.35 11.58 2.97
CA VAL A 19 10.59 12.28 4.23
C VAL A 19 10.15 13.72 4.07
N THR A 20 9.27 14.17 4.96
CA THR A 20 8.79 15.55 4.99
C THR A 20 9.14 16.18 6.32
N GLN A 21 8.99 17.51 6.41
CA GLN A 21 9.18 18.24 7.65
C GLN A 21 7.81 18.69 8.15
N GLU A 22 7.49 18.33 9.39
CA GLU A 22 6.25 18.79 10.03
C GLU A 22 6.62 19.35 11.39
N ASP A 23 6.24 20.61 11.62
CA ASP A 23 6.48 21.30 12.90
C ASP A 23 7.96 21.21 13.32
N GLY A 24 8.86 21.32 12.34
CA GLY A 24 10.29 21.27 12.60
C GLY A 24 10.86 19.88 12.81
N ALA A 25 10.03 18.84 12.70
CA ALA A 25 10.48 17.46 12.88
C ALA A 25 10.32 16.67 11.57
N PRO A 26 11.24 15.76 11.26
CA PRO A 26 11.09 14.93 10.06
C PRO A 26 9.98 13.90 10.26
N LYS A 27 9.24 13.65 9.19
CA LYS A 27 8.20 12.62 9.17
C LYS A 27 8.41 11.77 7.94
N THR A 28 8.38 10.45 8.11
CA THR A 28 8.51 9.51 6.99
C THR A 28 7.13 8.99 6.60
N ILE A 29 6.84 9.08 5.31
CA ILE A 29 5.61 8.55 4.73
C ILE A 29 6.00 7.35 3.87
N TYR A 30 5.25 6.28 3.99
CA TYR A 30 5.55 5.01 3.32
C TYR A 30 4.51 4.75 2.23
N TYR A 31 4.99 4.34 1.06
CA TYR A 31 4.12 4.03 -0.08
C TYR A 31 4.45 2.67 -0.63
N MET A 32 3.42 1.94 -1.05
CA MET A 32 3.60 0.71 -1.80
C MET A 32 2.77 0.78 -3.08
N THR A 33 3.35 0.27 -4.17
CA THR A 33 2.65 0.16 -5.44
C THR A 33 2.18 -1.27 -5.58
N PHE A 34 0.88 -1.43 -5.82
CA PHE A 34 0.24 -2.72 -6.02
C PHE A 34 -0.18 -2.85 -7.47
N GLN A 35 0.04 -4.04 -8.03
CA GLN A 35 -0.43 -4.34 -9.37
C GLN A 35 -1.53 -5.38 -9.29
N LYS A 36 -2.69 -5.03 -9.83
CA LYS A 36 -3.84 -5.93 -9.87
C LYS A 36 -3.66 -6.99 -10.95
N VAL A 37 -4.51 -8.02 -10.90
CA VAL A 37 -4.49 -9.11 -11.87
C VAL A 37 -4.64 -8.60 -13.31
N ASN A 38 -5.42 -7.53 -13.50
CA ASN A 38 -5.62 -6.94 -14.83
C ASN A 38 -4.46 -6.06 -15.29
N GLY A 39 -3.37 -5.98 -14.50
CA GLY A 39 -2.19 -5.19 -14.85
C GLY A 39 -2.22 -3.75 -14.38
N MET A 40 -3.33 -3.28 -13.86
CA MET A 40 -3.43 -1.91 -13.37
C MET A 40 -2.63 -1.74 -12.08
N ARG A 41 -1.95 -0.63 -11.96
CA ARG A 41 -1.13 -0.32 -10.78
C ARG A 41 -1.74 0.84 -10.02
N MET A 42 -1.58 0.79 -8.69
CA MET A 42 -2.01 1.87 -7.82
C MET A 42 -1.01 2.00 -6.68
N GLU A 43 -0.63 3.24 -6.39
CA GLU A 43 0.25 3.51 -5.27
C GLU A 43 -0.58 4.01 -4.10
N LEU A 44 -0.38 3.41 -2.93
CA LEU A 44 -1.12 3.76 -1.74
C LEU A 44 -0.16 4.08 -0.61
N GLU A 45 -0.53 5.06 0.19
CA GLU A 45 0.17 5.32 1.44
C GLU A 45 -0.19 4.21 2.42
N VAL A 46 0.80 3.64 3.09
CA VAL A 46 0.59 2.53 4.02
C VAL A 46 1.28 2.84 5.34
N PRO A 47 0.83 2.22 6.45
CA PRO A 47 1.56 2.34 7.71
C PRO A 47 2.96 1.76 7.57
N GLY A 48 3.91 2.31 8.34
CA GLY A 48 5.29 1.81 8.32
C GLY A 48 5.40 0.35 8.68
N GLU A 49 4.52 -0.14 9.55
CA GLU A 49 4.50 -1.54 9.94
C GLU A 49 4.19 -2.44 8.76
N ASP A 50 3.18 -2.08 7.96
CA ASP A 50 2.84 -2.84 6.76
C ASP A 50 3.94 -2.77 5.72
N TYR A 51 4.54 -1.59 5.57
CA TYR A 51 5.67 -1.40 4.66
C TYR A 51 6.83 -2.33 5.02
N GLY A 52 7.12 -2.46 6.31
CA GLY A 52 8.23 -3.28 6.77
C GLY A 52 8.00 -4.78 6.60
N LEU A 53 6.74 -5.21 6.60
CA LEU A 53 6.39 -6.63 6.49
C LEU A 53 6.27 -7.11 5.05
N ALA A 54 6.10 -6.20 4.09
CA ALA A 54 5.89 -6.55 2.71
C ALA A 54 7.18 -6.41 1.91
N ALA A 55 7.36 -7.27 0.92
CA ALA A 55 8.50 -7.22 0.00
C ALA A 55 7.99 -7.12 -1.43
N GLU A 56 8.82 -6.52 -2.30
CA GLU A 56 8.50 -6.53 -3.73
C GLU A 56 8.44 -7.96 -4.22
N GLY A 57 7.39 -8.27 -4.98
CA GLY A 57 7.13 -9.61 -5.44
C GLY A 57 6.11 -10.36 -4.60
N ASP A 58 5.78 -9.88 -3.41
CA ASP A 58 4.75 -10.52 -2.58
C ASP A 58 3.41 -10.47 -3.28
N GLN A 59 2.70 -11.59 -3.23
CA GLN A 59 1.34 -11.70 -3.76
C GLN A 59 0.38 -11.89 -2.62
N GLY A 60 -0.82 -11.33 -2.75
CA GLY A 60 -1.80 -11.46 -1.71
C GLY A 60 -3.10 -10.78 -2.06
N VAL A 61 -3.87 -10.49 -1.01
CA VAL A 61 -5.16 -9.81 -1.15
C VAL A 61 -5.02 -8.42 -0.56
N LEU A 62 -5.23 -7.42 -1.40
CA LEU A 62 -5.25 -6.03 -0.98
C LEU A 62 -6.69 -5.64 -0.65
N VAL A 63 -6.88 -5.08 0.53
CA VAL A 63 -8.16 -4.52 0.94
C VAL A 63 -8.00 -3.02 1.03
N ALA A 64 -8.83 -2.29 0.31
CA ALA A 64 -8.74 -0.83 0.26
C ALA A 64 -10.13 -0.22 0.11
N ARG A 65 -10.24 1.02 0.54
CA ARG A 65 -11.46 1.82 0.34
C ARG A 65 -11.06 2.98 -0.57
N GLY A 66 -11.39 2.88 -1.87
CA GLY A 66 -10.90 3.85 -2.83
C GLY A 66 -9.38 3.87 -2.82
N GLU A 67 -8.79 5.02 -2.48
CA GLU A 67 -7.34 5.16 -2.39
C GLU A 67 -6.81 4.98 -0.97
N GLU A 68 -7.66 4.54 -0.06
CA GLU A 68 -7.28 4.34 1.34
C GLU A 68 -6.91 2.88 1.57
N PHE A 69 -5.64 2.65 1.91
CA PHE A 69 -5.14 1.31 2.25
C PHE A 69 -5.76 0.85 3.56
N ILE A 70 -6.24 -0.39 3.60
CA ILE A 70 -6.75 -1.00 4.84
C ILE A 70 -5.80 -2.09 5.29
N VAL A 71 -5.57 -3.11 4.46
CA VAL A 71 -4.66 -4.18 4.81
C VAL A 71 -4.23 -4.93 3.54
N PHE A 72 -3.04 -5.50 3.58
CA PHE A 72 -2.56 -6.42 2.54
C PHE A 72 -2.24 -7.74 3.20
N LYS A 73 -2.97 -8.78 2.82
CA LYS A 73 -2.78 -10.13 3.36
C LYS A 73 -1.97 -10.93 2.38
N ARG A 74 -0.72 -11.18 2.73
CA ARG A 74 0.18 -11.93 1.88
C ARG A 74 -0.24 -13.38 1.78
N MET A 75 -0.24 -13.91 0.56
CA MET A 75 -0.45 -15.34 0.32
C MET A 75 0.89 -16.05 0.39
N ILE A 76 0.86 -17.18 1.04
CA ILE A 76 2.05 -18.01 1.19
C ILE A 76 2.06 -19.15 0.18
#